data_a94aaa26068fdce40b1f89276b91fabc
#
_entry.id   a94aaa26068fdce40b1f89276b91fabc
#
_cell.length_a   1.000
_cell.length_b   1.000
_cell.length_c   1.000
_cell.angle_alpha   90.00
_cell.angle_beta   90.00
_cell.angle_gamma   90.00
#
_symmetry.space_group_name_H-M   'P 1'
#
loop_
_entity.id
_entity.type
_entity.pdbx_description
1 polymer ?
#
loop_
_entity_poly.entity_id
_entity_poly.type
_entity_poly.pdbx_seq_one_letter_code
_entity_poly.pdbx_strand_id
1 'polypeptide(L)'
;MSHQPVIDGFEFASAGATQEGRLSLSAFPRLQDVLVSDSGEVEYRLRGVRDERGRPGLQLDVRGTLSLRCQRCLERLAFEVDAHELLVLASSQDEIDAERNDAEAPDRVVGTKEMAVRDLVEDELLLALPYAPRHEECEAPEGGDVARISPFAALRGMIERKH
;
A
#
# COMPACT_ATOMS: atom_id res chain seq x y z
N MET A 1 19.36 1.32 -17.98
CA MET A 1 19.25 0.66 -16.66
C MET A 1 18.82 1.70 -15.66
N SER A 2 17.61 1.61 -15.17
CA SER A 2 17.14 2.55 -14.13
C SER A 2 17.83 2.16 -12.82
N HIS A 3 18.79 2.97 -12.40
CA HIS A 3 19.36 2.85 -11.07
C HIS A 3 18.25 3.12 -10.06
N GLN A 4 17.76 2.05 -9.44
CA GLN A 4 16.84 2.19 -8.32
C GLN A 4 17.61 2.83 -7.16
N PRO A 5 17.12 3.94 -6.59
CA PRO A 5 17.81 4.59 -5.50
C PRO A 5 17.82 3.67 -4.26
N VAL A 6 19.02 3.49 -3.72
CA VAL A 6 19.28 2.71 -2.49
C VAL A 6 19.90 3.66 -1.47
N ILE A 7 19.49 3.58 -0.22
CA ILE A 7 20.01 4.39 0.87
C ILE A 7 20.53 3.51 2.01
N ASP A 8 21.52 4.02 2.75
CA ASP A 8 21.77 3.56 4.12
C ASP A 8 20.77 4.26 5.05
N GLY A 9 19.84 3.51 5.63
CA GLY A 9 18.72 4.07 6.40
C GLY A 9 19.19 4.91 7.58
N PHE A 10 20.15 4.41 8.38
CA PHE A 10 20.64 5.13 9.55
C PHE A 10 21.50 6.35 9.19
N GLU A 11 22.35 6.23 8.18
CA GLU A 11 23.14 7.36 7.71
C GLU A 11 22.24 8.44 7.13
N PHE A 12 21.26 8.06 6.29
CA PHE A 12 20.29 8.97 5.70
C PHE A 12 19.46 9.71 6.76
N ALA A 13 18.95 8.99 7.76
CA ALA A 13 18.19 9.56 8.87
C ALA A 13 19.06 10.51 9.71
N SER A 14 20.29 10.10 10.04
CA SER A 14 21.20 10.89 10.88
C SER A 14 21.69 12.16 10.20
N ALA A 15 21.89 12.11 8.89
CA ALA A 15 22.30 13.26 8.08
C ALA A 15 21.15 14.26 7.84
N GLY A 16 19.90 13.89 8.15
CA GLY A 16 18.73 14.69 7.78
C GLY A 16 18.60 14.86 6.26
N ALA A 17 19.05 13.86 5.51
CA ALA A 17 19.07 13.90 4.05
C ALA A 17 17.66 13.95 3.48
N THR A 18 17.54 14.47 2.27
CA THR A 18 16.27 14.50 1.53
C THR A 18 16.50 13.94 0.14
N GLN A 19 15.59 13.08 -0.30
CA GLN A 19 15.56 12.55 -1.65
C GLN A 19 14.13 12.59 -2.16
N GLU A 20 13.96 13.02 -3.40
CA GLU A 20 12.66 13.05 -4.05
C GLU A 20 12.78 12.57 -5.50
N GLY A 21 11.70 12.06 -6.05
CA GLY A 21 11.69 11.56 -7.41
C GLY A 21 10.33 11.06 -7.84
N ARG A 22 10.33 10.42 -9.00
CA ARG A 22 9.17 9.75 -9.59
C ARG A 22 9.50 8.31 -9.88
N LEU A 23 8.56 7.44 -9.66
CA LEU A 23 8.66 6.02 -9.96
C LEU A 23 7.47 5.60 -10.82
N SER A 24 7.77 4.90 -11.91
CA SER A 24 6.72 4.33 -12.76
C SER A 24 5.95 3.24 -12.01
N LEU A 25 4.63 3.18 -12.17
CA LEU A 25 3.80 2.13 -11.58
C LEU A 25 4.21 0.73 -12.06
N SER A 26 4.77 0.61 -13.24
CA SER A 26 5.31 -0.66 -13.76
C SER A 26 6.55 -1.17 -13.00
N ALA A 27 7.19 -0.32 -12.19
CA ALA A 27 8.34 -0.70 -11.38
C ALA A 27 7.99 -1.42 -10.07
N PHE A 28 6.70 -1.50 -9.72
CA PHE A 28 6.20 -2.07 -8.47
C PHE A 28 5.63 -3.47 -8.68
N PRO A 29 6.39 -4.55 -8.43
CA PRO A 29 5.95 -5.91 -8.75
C PRO A 29 4.74 -6.38 -7.93
N ARG A 30 4.64 -5.99 -6.66
CA ARG A 30 3.53 -6.41 -5.79
C ARG A 30 2.22 -5.68 -6.07
N LEU A 31 2.28 -4.49 -6.69
CA LEU A 31 1.08 -3.75 -7.09
C LEU A 31 0.46 -4.27 -8.37
N GLN A 32 1.18 -5.02 -9.21
CA GLN A 32 0.69 -5.47 -10.51
C GLN A 32 -0.60 -6.28 -10.44
N ASP A 33 -0.76 -7.08 -9.37
CA ASP A 33 -1.95 -7.92 -9.19
C ASP A 33 -3.23 -7.13 -8.84
N VAL A 34 -3.08 -5.89 -8.36
CA VAL A 34 -4.20 -5.05 -7.91
C VAL A 34 -4.50 -3.90 -8.86
N LEU A 35 -3.55 -3.54 -9.72
CA LEU A 35 -3.73 -2.49 -10.71
C LEU A 35 -4.47 -3.01 -11.95
N VAL A 36 -5.41 -2.21 -12.46
CA VAL A 36 -6.03 -2.44 -13.79
C VAL A 36 -5.08 -1.99 -14.90
N SER A 37 -4.25 -0.97 -14.61
CA SER A 37 -3.23 -0.45 -15.51
C SER A 37 -2.04 0.02 -14.69
N ASP A 38 -0.86 -0.33 -15.13
CA ASP A 38 0.42 0.12 -14.59
C ASP A 38 0.97 1.39 -15.26
N SER A 39 0.14 2.01 -16.11
CA SER A 39 0.45 3.30 -16.73
C SER A 39 0.40 4.41 -15.70
N GLY A 40 1.43 5.24 -15.67
CA GLY A 40 1.53 6.38 -14.77
C GLY A 40 2.73 6.29 -13.84
N GLU A 41 2.84 7.31 -13.02
CA GLU A 41 3.95 7.49 -12.08
C GLU A 41 3.40 7.94 -10.73
N VAL A 42 4.16 7.64 -9.68
CA VAL A 42 3.98 8.24 -8.36
C VAL A 42 5.17 9.12 -8.02
N GLU A 43 4.91 10.20 -7.32
CA GLU A 43 5.92 11.08 -6.78
C GLU A 43 6.18 10.68 -5.33
N TYR A 44 7.45 10.70 -4.94
CA TYR A 44 7.83 10.48 -3.55
C TYR A 44 8.80 11.54 -3.06
N ARG A 45 8.75 11.79 -1.76
CA ARG A 45 9.75 12.54 -1.01
C ARG A 45 10.10 11.78 0.25
N LEU A 46 11.38 11.50 0.43
CA LEU A 46 11.94 10.83 1.59
C LEU A 46 12.85 11.77 2.33
N ARG A 47 12.66 11.93 3.63
CA ARG A 47 13.47 12.79 4.49
C ARG A 47 13.95 12.04 5.72
N GLY A 48 15.22 12.14 6.01
CA GLY A 48 15.79 11.69 7.29
C GLY A 48 15.33 12.60 8.42
N VAL A 49 14.76 12.01 9.47
CA VAL A 49 14.22 12.74 10.62
C VAL A 49 14.56 12.02 11.93
N ARG A 50 14.22 12.64 13.05
CA ARG A 50 14.16 11.97 14.35
C ARG A 50 12.73 12.07 14.88
N ASP A 51 12.27 11.00 15.49
CA ASP A 51 10.97 11.01 16.16
C ASP A 51 11.01 11.80 17.48
N GLU A 52 9.90 11.91 18.17
CA GLU A 52 9.77 12.62 19.45
C GLU A 52 10.67 12.04 20.55
N ARG A 53 11.07 10.77 20.43
CA ARG A 53 11.98 10.08 21.35
C ARG A 53 13.44 10.19 20.92
N GLY A 54 13.73 10.93 19.83
CA GLY A 54 15.07 11.11 19.29
C GLY A 54 15.59 9.92 18.47
N ARG A 55 14.75 8.93 18.16
CA ARG A 55 15.11 7.77 17.34
C ARG A 55 15.21 8.16 15.86
N PRO A 56 16.17 7.58 15.12
CA PRO A 56 16.28 7.86 13.68
C PRO A 56 15.06 7.33 12.94
N GLY A 57 14.61 8.09 11.98
CA GLY A 57 13.43 7.76 11.18
C GLY A 57 13.49 8.34 9.78
N LEU A 58 12.56 7.88 8.95
CA LEU A 58 12.37 8.32 7.60
C LEU A 58 10.93 8.85 7.46
N GLN A 59 10.77 10.11 7.10
CA GLN A 59 9.49 10.66 6.72
C GLN A 59 9.30 10.41 5.22
N LEU A 60 8.30 9.62 4.87
CA LEU A 60 7.95 9.27 3.50
C LEU A 60 6.62 9.92 3.11
N ASP A 61 6.65 10.72 2.07
CA ASP A 61 5.47 11.29 1.43
C ASP A 61 5.32 10.65 0.05
N VAL A 62 4.14 10.14 -0.28
CA VAL A 62 3.86 9.49 -1.58
C VAL A 62 2.57 10.05 -2.16
N ARG A 63 2.61 10.49 -3.43
CA ARG A 63 1.45 11.02 -4.16
C ARG A 63 1.34 10.42 -5.54
N GLY A 64 0.11 10.12 -5.94
CA GLY A 64 -0.16 9.64 -7.29
C GLY A 64 -1.57 9.13 -7.45
N THR A 65 -1.90 8.67 -8.65
CA THR A 65 -3.20 8.10 -8.97
C THR A 65 -3.02 6.66 -9.43
N LEU A 66 -3.69 5.74 -8.76
CA LEU A 66 -3.70 4.31 -9.07
C LEU A 66 -4.97 3.94 -9.83
N SER A 67 -4.85 3.02 -10.76
CA SER A 67 -5.97 2.48 -11.52
C SER A 67 -6.40 1.15 -10.94
N LEU A 68 -7.43 1.17 -10.11
CA LEU A 68 -7.97 0.00 -9.41
C LEU A 68 -9.23 -0.54 -10.12
N ARG A 69 -9.70 -1.70 -9.69
CA ARG A 69 -10.98 -2.28 -10.10
C ARG A 69 -12.03 -2.03 -9.02
N CYS A 70 -13.13 -1.40 -9.40
CA CYS A 70 -14.29 -1.27 -8.49
C CYS A 70 -14.82 -2.67 -8.14
N GLN A 71 -15.00 -2.95 -6.85
CA GLN A 71 -15.49 -4.24 -6.38
C GLN A 71 -17.01 -4.41 -6.52
N ARG A 72 -17.73 -3.38 -6.98
CA ARG A 72 -19.17 -3.43 -7.23
C ARG A 72 -19.49 -3.58 -8.73
N CYS A 73 -19.04 -2.65 -9.56
CA CYS A 73 -19.36 -2.66 -10.99
C CYS A 73 -18.27 -3.30 -11.86
N LEU A 74 -17.11 -3.64 -11.28
CA LEU A 74 -15.94 -4.25 -11.91
C LEU A 74 -15.22 -3.35 -12.94
N GLU A 75 -15.67 -2.11 -13.10
CA GLU A 75 -15.06 -1.13 -13.97
C GLU A 75 -13.84 -0.47 -13.31
N ARG A 76 -13.07 0.24 -14.13
CA ARG A 76 -11.90 0.98 -13.69
C ARG A 76 -12.26 2.09 -12.71
N LEU A 77 -11.50 2.20 -11.64
CA LEU A 77 -11.60 3.23 -10.63
C LEU A 77 -10.26 3.96 -10.49
N ALA A 78 -10.24 5.27 -10.66
CA ALA A 78 -9.10 6.10 -10.31
C ALA A 78 -9.08 6.32 -8.79
N PHE A 79 -7.98 5.93 -8.15
CA PHE A 79 -7.76 6.09 -6.72
C PHE A 79 -6.58 7.01 -6.48
N GLU A 80 -6.82 8.16 -5.84
CA GLU A 80 -5.77 9.11 -5.49
C GLU A 80 -5.12 8.70 -4.18
N VAL A 81 -3.78 8.63 -4.19
CA VAL A 81 -2.95 8.41 -3.01
C VAL A 81 -2.29 9.74 -2.63
N ASP A 82 -2.42 10.11 -1.38
CA ASP A 82 -1.68 11.19 -0.73
C ASP A 82 -1.33 10.72 0.69
N ALA A 83 -0.25 9.96 0.77
CA ALA A 83 0.19 9.30 1.99
C ALA A 83 1.39 10.00 2.61
N HIS A 84 1.40 10.07 3.95
CA HIS A 84 2.45 10.70 4.74
C HIS A 84 2.74 9.81 5.94
N GLU A 85 3.86 9.12 5.93
CA GLU A 85 4.19 8.14 6.96
C GLU A 85 5.55 8.40 7.59
N LEU A 86 5.64 8.16 8.89
CA LEU A 86 6.89 8.19 9.65
C LEU A 86 7.34 6.77 9.97
N LEU A 87 8.41 6.34 9.34
CA LEU A 87 9.03 5.04 9.53
C LEU A 87 10.19 5.17 10.53
N VAL A 88 10.02 4.70 11.75
CA VAL A 88 11.08 4.73 12.76
C VAL A 88 12.00 3.52 12.59
N LEU A 89 13.29 3.75 12.43
CA LEU A 89 14.28 2.71 12.19
C LEU A 89 14.58 1.91 13.46
N ALA A 90 14.61 0.59 13.32
CA ALA A 90 15.07 -0.35 14.33
C ALA A 90 16.33 -1.06 13.85
N SER A 91 17.17 -1.48 14.79
CA SER A 91 18.41 -2.20 14.48
C SER A 91 18.16 -3.66 14.09
N SER A 92 17.04 -4.23 14.53
CA SER A 92 16.67 -5.64 14.26
C SER A 92 15.17 -5.85 14.38
N GLN A 93 14.70 -6.98 13.88
CA GLN A 93 13.31 -7.41 14.04
C GLN A 93 12.98 -7.67 15.51
N ASP A 94 13.91 -8.22 16.27
CA ASP A 94 13.73 -8.48 17.72
C ASP A 94 13.43 -7.21 18.50
N GLU A 95 14.03 -6.08 18.11
CA GLU A 95 13.74 -4.76 18.70
C GLU A 95 12.29 -4.33 18.44
N ILE A 96 11.78 -4.58 17.23
CA ILE A 96 10.39 -4.27 16.87
C ILE A 96 9.44 -5.18 17.66
N ASP A 97 9.72 -6.48 17.70
CA ASP A 97 8.88 -7.49 18.36
C ASP A 97 8.81 -7.31 19.88
N ALA A 98 9.86 -6.74 20.49
CA ALA A 98 9.93 -6.44 21.92
C ALA A 98 9.11 -5.19 22.31
N GLU A 99 8.78 -4.33 21.38
CA GLU A 99 7.91 -3.18 21.64
C GLU A 99 6.45 -3.60 21.70
N ARG A 100 5.70 -2.97 22.61
CA ARG A 100 4.24 -3.18 22.68
C ARG A 100 3.59 -2.59 21.43
N ASN A 101 2.68 -3.33 20.83
CA ASN A 101 1.80 -2.84 19.78
C ASN A 101 0.93 -1.71 20.35
N ASP A 102 1.34 -0.49 20.08
CA ASP A 102 0.56 0.71 20.32
C ASP A 102 0.04 1.19 18.94
N ALA A 103 -1.26 1.21 18.79
CA ALA A 103 -1.88 1.59 17.51
C ALA A 103 -1.61 3.06 17.11
N GLU A 104 -1.18 3.89 18.08
CA GLU A 104 -0.83 5.28 17.82
C GLU A 104 0.69 5.49 17.63
N ALA A 105 1.50 4.45 17.81
CA ALA A 105 2.94 4.53 17.59
C ALA A 105 3.27 4.57 16.10
N PRO A 106 4.30 5.32 15.68
CA PRO A 106 4.75 5.30 14.30
C PRO A 106 5.24 3.91 13.91
N ASP A 107 5.08 3.58 12.64
CA ASP A 107 5.53 2.31 12.08
C ASP A 107 7.04 2.11 12.25
N ARG A 108 7.42 0.87 12.55
CA ARG A 108 8.81 0.48 12.75
C ARG A 108 9.30 -0.37 11.59
N VAL A 109 10.47 -0.04 11.08
CA VAL A 109 11.13 -0.82 10.03
C VAL A 109 12.58 -1.10 10.40
N VAL A 110 13.09 -2.25 9.98
CA VAL A 110 14.50 -2.57 10.19
C VAL A 110 15.36 -1.72 9.25
N GLY A 111 16.21 -0.86 9.83
CA GLY A 111 17.15 -0.05 9.07
C GLY A 111 18.33 -0.90 8.60
N THR A 112 18.64 -0.83 7.31
CA THR A 112 19.78 -1.51 6.70
C THR A 112 20.63 -0.55 5.88
N LYS A 113 21.83 -1.00 5.50
CA LYS A 113 22.74 -0.21 4.65
C LYS A 113 22.29 -0.14 3.19
N GLU A 114 21.37 -1.01 2.78
CA GLU A 114 20.88 -1.13 1.41
C GLU A 114 19.35 -1.17 1.41
N MET A 115 18.73 -0.06 1.75
CA MET A 115 17.26 0.10 1.67
C MET A 115 16.88 0.61 0.29
N ALA A 116 16.14 -0.16 -0.46
CA ALA A 116 15.62 0.28 -1.76
C ALA A 116 14.45 1.23 -1.53
N VAL A 117 14.57 2.46 -1.98
CA VAL A 117 13.51 3.49 -1.85
C VAL A 117 12.23 3.03 -2.55
N ARG A 118 12.35 2.34 -3.68
CA ARG A 118 11.20 1.74 -4.37
C ARG A 118 10.38 0.84 -3.47
N ASP A 119 11.02 0.00 -2.69
CA ASP A 119 10.33 -0.97 -1.83
C ASP A 119 9.58 -0.26 -0.69
N LEU A 120 10.16 0.81 -0.14
CA LEU A 120 9.48 1.65 0.85
C LEU A 120 8.24 2.34 0.25
N VAL A 121 8.37 2.87 -0.96
CA VAL A 121 7.23 3.50 -1.66
C VAL A 121 6.16 2.45 -2.00
N GLU A 122 6.55 1.26 -2.43
CA GLU A 122 5.60 0.18 -2.72
C GLU A 122 4.84 -0.28 -1.48
N ASP A 123 5.51 -0.41 -0.34
CA ASP A 123 4.88 -0.74 0.94
C ASP A 123 3.82 0.30 1.31
N GLU A 124 4.15 1.58 1.18
CA GLU A 124 3.23 2.67 1.48
C GLU A 124 2.02 2.69 0.53
N LEU A 125 2.24 2.48 -0.76
CA LEU A 125 1.15 2.37 -1.72
C LEU A 125 0.21 1.20 -1.40
N LEU A 126 0.75 0.04 -1.02
CA LEU A 126 -0.05 -1.13 -0.63
C LEU A 126 -0.88 -0.87 0.63
N LEU A 127 -0.30 -0.17 1.62
CA LEU A 127 -1.00 0.18 2.85
C LEU A 127 -2.09 1.23 2.62
N ALA A 128 -1.90 2.13 1.66
CA ALA A 128 -2.89 3.15 1.29
C ALA A 128 -4.10 2.58 0.52
N LEU A 129 -4.00 1.37 -0.02
CA LEU A 129 -5.10 0.77 -0.79
C LEU A 129 -6.32 0.49 0.08
N PRO A 130 -7.54 0.87 -0.38
CA PRO A 130 -8.75 0.49 0.30
C PRO A 130 -8.98 -1.03 0.18
N TYR A 131 -9.49 -1.63 1.24
CA TYR A 131 -9.79 -3.07 1.25
C TYR A 131 -10.76 -3.50 0.14
N ALA A 132 -11.75 -2.66 -0.17
CA ALA A 132 -12.72 -2.90 -1.23
C ALA A 132 -13.00 -1.60 -1.98
N PRO A 133 -12.18 -1.21 -2.97
CA PRO A 133 -12.37 0.01 -3.72
C PRO A 133 -13.69 0.00 -4.46
N ARG A 134 -14.45 1.09 -4.38
CA ARG A 134 -15.76 1.27 -5.02
C ARG A 134 -15.93 2.68 -5.50
N HIS A 135 -16.63 2.86 -6.63
CA HIS A 135 -17.18 4.16 -6.99
C HIS A 135 -18.22 4.58 -5.95
N GLU A 136 -18.37 5.87 -5.73
CA GLU A 136 -19.42 6.41 -4.87
C GLU A 136 -20.81 6.00 -5.39
N GLU A 137 -21.02 6.14 -6.69
CA GLU A 137 -22.24 5.75 -7.38
C GLU A 137 -21.93 4.77 -8.52
N CYS A 138 -22.38 3.54 -8.40
CA CYS A 138 -22.36 2.54 -9.46
C CYS A 138 -23.29 1.39 -9.11
N GLU A 139 -23.75 0.67 -10.13
CA GLU A 139 -24.53 -0.55 -9.98
C GLU A 139 -23.68 -1.77 -10.28
N ALA A 140 -23.95 -2.87 -9.58
CA ALA A 140 -23.35 -4.15 -9.93
C ALA A 140 -23.81 -4.54 -11.35
N PRO A 141 -22.91 -5.16 -12.17
CA PRO A 141 -23.33 -5.68 -13.47
C PRO A 141 -24.49 -6.65 -13.25
N GLU A 142 -25.54 -6.51 -14.06
CA GLU A 142 -26.68 -7.43 -14.00
C GLU A 142 -26.15 -8.84 -14.18
N GLY A 143 -26.32 -9.66 -13.15
CA GLY A 143 -25.89 -11.05 -13.15
C GLY A 143 -26.66 -11.82 -14.19
N GLY A 144 -26.04 -12.02 -15.34
CA GLY A 144 -26.54 -13.02 -16.28
C GLY A 144 -26.69 -14.34 -15.51
N ASP A 145 -27.73 -15.07 -15.74
CA ASP A 145 -28.21 -16.39 -15.27
C ASP A 145 -27.30 -17.23 -14.31
N VAL A 146 -26.56 -16.54 -13.39
CA VAL A 146 -25.69 -17.16 -12.38
C VAL A 146 -26.51 -18.02 -11.41
N ALA A 147 -27.81 -17.75 -11.31
CA ALA A 147 -28.72 -18.54 -10.48
C ALA A 147 -28.84 -20.01 -10.93
N ARG A 148 -28.55 -20.32 -12.20
CA ARG A 148 -28.60 -21.68 -12.74
C ARG A 148 -27.29 -22.46 -12.62
N ILE A 149 -26.18 -21.77 -12.38
CA ILE A 149 -24.83 -22.37 -12.36
C ILE A 149 -24.25 -22.41 -10.94
N SER A 150 -24.92 -21.82 -9.96
CA SER A 150 -24.43 -21.82 -8.58
C SER A 150 -24.41 -23.23 -7.99
N PRO A 151 -23.25 -23.74 -7.51
CA PRO A 151 -23.19 -25.02 -6.79
C PRO A 151 -24.06 -25.03 -5.53
N PHE A 152 -24.50 -23.86 -5.08
CA PHE A 152 -25.39 -23.69 -3.90
C PHE A 152 -26.88 -23.55 -4.27
N ALA A 153 -27.24 -23.68 -5.54
CA ALA A 153 -28.64 -23.58 -5.98
C ALA A 153 -29.57 -24.58 -5.26
N ALA A 154 -29.06 -25.75 -4.90
CA ALA A 154 -29.79 -26.76 -4.14
C ALA A 154 -30.14 -26.32 -2.70
N LEU A 155 -29.37 -25.40 -2.10
CA LEU A 155 -29.63 -24.93 -0.73
C LEU A 155 -30.86 -24.01 -0.64
N ARG A 156 -31.28 -23.37 -1.72
CA ARG A 156 -32.48 -22.54 -1.75
C ARG A 156 -33.73 -23.33 -1.37
N GLY A 157 -33.87 -24.56 -1.86
CA GLY A 157 -35.01 -25.43 -1.54
C GLY A 157 -35.01 -25.96 -0.12
N MET A 158 -33.92 -25.88 0.62
CA MET A 158 -33.82 -26.33 2.02
C MET A 158 -34.33 -25.28 3.02
N ILE A 159 -34.27 -23.99 2.65
CA ILE A 159 -34.71 -22.88 3.52
C ILE A 159 -36.23 -22.75 3.51
N GLU A 160 -36.90 -23.07 2.40
CA GLU A 160 -38.37 -22.97 2.28
C GLU A 160 -39.17 -24.08 2.99
N ARG A 161 -38.51 -25.13 3.47
CA ARG A 161 -39.19 -26.29 4.12
C ARG A 161 -39.36 -26.17 5.62
N LYS A 162 -39.08 -25.03 6.23
CA LYS A 162 -39.19 -24.81 7.67
C LYS A 162 -40.28 -23.78 8.01
N HIS A 163 -41.52 -24.09 7.59
CA HIS A 163 -42.74 -23.49 8.17
C HIS A 163 -43.82 -24.56 8.26
#